data_169dc7baa6603354652b9b62095a73bd
#
_entry.id   169dc7baa6603354652b9b62095a73bd
#
_cell.length_a   1.000
_cell.length_b   1.000
_cell.length_c   1.000
_cell.angle_alpha   90.00
_cell.angle_beta   90.00
_cell.angle_gamma   90.00
#
_symmetry.space_group_name_H-M   'P 1'
#
loop_
_entity.id
_entity.type
_entity.pdbx_description
1 polymer ?
#
loop_
_entity_poly.entity_id
_entity_poly.type
_entity_poly.pdbx_seq_one_letter_code
_entity_poly.pdbx_strand_id
1 'polypeptide(L)'
;DYKWKFPTEGGIVTKPVVFQENVLTGSEDGSLYAVSAKLGKISWTHKAEGPIRSSPKISEGFVFFGADDGFVYAVNLASMRRQYRIDAGVAVRSTPCLTPDAIYFGNENGDFICADYRGQVRWRFRAKRAITAAPLVVQGVVYFTSVDGTFYALDAKSGWVIWRYRMLKGSISSPARVDNYVVAGSADGFIYCLDANSAKEIWKYQANHQVSGSPAIHKDMVYCGAADGTMYCVELRTGRLRWKFATDGPITSTPLIFNDVVYFGSADHMIYALIA
;
A
#
# COMPACT_ATOMS: atom_id res chain seq x y z
N ASP A 1 -21.12 12.89 -16.24
CA ASP A 1 -20.37 12.79 -17.52
C ASP A 1 -18.91 12.42 -17.22
N TYR A 2 -18.38 11.41 -17.91
CA TYR A 2 -16.97 11.05 -17.84
C TYR A 2 -16.20 11.73 -18.97
N LYS A 3 -14.92 12.07 -18.71
CA LYS A 3 -14.04 12.67 -19.71
C LYS A 3 -13.65 11.64 -20.79
N TRP A 4 -13.32 10.41 -20.37
CA TRP A 4 -13.01 9.27 -21.22
C TRP A 4 -13.12 7.95 -20.45
N LYS A 5 -13.19 6.85 -21.19
CA LYS A 5 -13.06 5.48 -20.68
C LYS A 5 -11.97 4.77 -21.45
N PHE A 6 -11.21 3.93 -20.77
CA PHE A 6 -10.19 3.08 -21.38
C PHE A 6 -10.43 1.63 -20.93
N PRO A 7 -10.72 0.69 -21.84
CA PRO A 7 -10.93 -0.72 -21.52
C PRO A 7 -9.59 -1.43 -21.31
N THR A 8 -9.55 -2.38 -20.39
CA THR A 8 -8.45 -3.33 -20.14
C THR A 8 -9.01 -4.75 -20.24
N GLU A 9 -8.15 -5.75 -20.51
CA GLU A 9 -8.57 -7.15 -20.60
C GLU A 9 -8.69 -7.83 -19.23
N GLY A 10 -8.19 -7.19 -18.16
CA GLY A 10 -8.29 -7.66 -16.78
C GLY A 10 -8.71 -6.57 -15.82
N GLY A 11 -9.02 -6.96 -14.58
CA GLY A 11 -9.38 -6.03 -13.51
C GLY A 11 -8.28 -5.03 -13.17
N ILE A 12 -8.68 -3.83 -12.77
CA ILE A 12 -7.77 -2.80 -12.22
C ILE A 12 -7.97 -2.75 -10.72
N VAL A 13 -6.99 -3.27 -9.98
CA VAL A 13 -6.98 -3.28 -8.50
C VAL A 13 -5.86 -2.41 -7.93
N THR A 14 -5.10 -1.77 -8.81
CA THR A 14 -3.96 -0.93 -8.45
C THR A 14 -4.37 0.53 -8.33
N LYS A 15 -3.67 1.27 -7.45
CA LYS A 15 -3.78 2.72 -7.39
C LYS A 15 -3.00 3.32 -8.58
N PRO A 16 -3.64 4.10 -9.45
CA PRO A 16 -2.94 4.71 -10.57
C PRO A 16 -1.96 5.79 -10.10
N VAL A 17 -0.94 6.05 -10.92
CA VAL A 17 0.00 7.15 -10.73
C VAL A 17 0.06 8.01 -11.99
N VAL A 18 0.19 9.32 -11.81
CA VAL A 18 0.31 10.26 -12.94
C VAL A 18 1.77 10.61 -13.16
N PHE A 19 2.20 10.53 -14.41
CA PHE A 19 3.50 10.99 -14.85
C PHE A 19 3.37 11.79 -16.14
N GLN A 20 3.77 13.07 -16.09
CA GLN A 20 3.56 14.03 -17.18
C GLN A 20 2.05 14.03 -17.59
N GLU A 21 1.79 13.73 -18.86
CA GLU A 21 0.41 13.67 -19.40
C GLU A 21 -0.20 12.26 -19.40
N ASN A 22 0.41 11.29 -18.70
CA ASN A 22 -0.05 9.91 -18.68
C ASN A 22 -0.50 9.47 -17.29
N VAL A 23 -1.55 8.66 -17.26
CA VAL A 23 -2.00 7.87 -16.12
C VAL A 23 -1.46 6.46 -16.29
N LEU A 24 -0.64 6.00 -15.33
CA LEU A 24 -0.08 4.66 -15.33
C LEU A 24 -0.84 3.78 -14.33
N THR A 25 -1.25 2.59 -14.76
CA THR A 25 -1.95 1.61 -13.91
C THR A 25 -1.62 0.18 -14.31
N GLY A 26 -1.52 -0.70 -13.34
CA GLY A 26 -1.36 -2.13 -13.56
C GLY A 26 -2.72 -2.82 -13.71
N SER A 27 -2.77 -3.87 -14.52
CA SER A 27 -3.96 -4.69 -14.74
C SER A 27 -3.69 -6.17 -14.42
N GLU A 28 -4.74 -6.88 -14.04
CA GLU A 28 -4.70 -8.33 -13.84
C GLU A 28 -4.47 -9.11 -15.14
N ASP A 29 -4.58 -8.46 -16.30
CA ASP A 29 -4.15 -9.05 -17.58
C ASP A 29 -2.62 -9.12 -17.73
N GLY A 30 -1.85 -8.59 -16.76
CA GLY A 30 -0.39 -8.54 -16.76
C GLY A 30 0.22 -7.34 -17.49
N SER A 31 -0.59 -6.36 -17.86
CA SER A 31 -0.11 -5.14 -18.54
C SER A 31 -0.03 -3.96 -17.57
N LEU A 32 1.08 -3.24 -17.63
CA LEU A 32 1.15 -1.85 -17.17
C LEU A 32 0.73 -0.96 -18.33
N TYR A 33 -0.37 -0.26 -18.16
CA TYR A 33 -0.89 0.70 -19.15
C TYR A 33 -0.47 2.11 -18.81
N ALA A 34 -0.02 2.85 -19.81
CA ALA A 34 0.14 4.30 -19.76
C ALA A 34 -0.89 4.91 -20.73
N VAL A 35 -1.85 5.64 -20.19
CA VAL A 35 -2.98 6.20 -20.90
C VAL A 35 -2.92 7.72 -20.83
N SER A 36 -3.06 8.40 -21.96
CA SER A 36 -3.08 9.87 -22.00
C SER A 36 -4.21 10.42 -21.12
N ALA A 37 -3.84 11.22 -20.11
CA ALA A 37 -4.79 11.87 -19.21
C ALA A 37 -5.75 12.83 -19.92
N LYS A 38 -5.34 13.36 -21.08
CA LYS A 38 -6.16 14.25 -21.92
C LYS A 38 -7.14 13.49 -22.81
N LEU A 39 -6.65 12.43 -23.48
CA LEU A 39 -7.37 11.77 -24.58
C LEU A 39 -7.99 10.42 -24.19
N GLY A 40 -7.56 9.78 -23.09
CA GLY A 40 -7.97 8.42 -22.74
C GLY A 40 -7.49 7.36 -23.74
N LYS A 41 -6.46 7.67 -24.53
CA LYS A 41 -5.83 6.75 -25.47
C LYS A 41 -4.56 6.19 -24.92
N ILE A 42 -4.25 4.95 -25.30
CA ILE A 42 -3.00 4.29 -24.93
C ILE A 42 -1.81 5.07 -25.50
N SER A 43 -0.85 5.40 -24.65
CA SER A 43 0.44 5.97 -25.05
C SER A 43 1.47 4.88 -25.25
N TRP A 44 1.56 3.95 -24.29
CA TRP A 44 2.39 2.76 -24.35
C TRP A 44 1.93 1.72 -23.33
N THR A 45 2.44 0.49 -23.47
CA THR A 45 2.22 -0.60 -22.51
C THR A 45 3.52 -1.33 -22.23
N HIS A 46 3.58 -1.96 -21.06
CA HIS A 46 4.60 -2.95 -20.75
C HIS A 46 3.93 -4.23 -20.26
N LYS A 47 4.30 -5.37 -20.82
CA LYS A 47 3.75 -6.69 -20.45
C LYS A 47 4.68 -7.38 -19.46
N ALA A 48 4.13 -7.75 -18.28
CA ALA A 48 4.70 -8.71 -17.35
C ALA A 48 4.24 -10.13 -17.72
N GLU A 49 4.85 -11.15 -17.12
CA GLU A 49 4.49 -12.55 -17.37
C GLU A 49 3.34 -13.04 -16.46
N GLY A 50 2.86 -12.18 -15.55
CA GLY A 50 1.74 -12.44 -14.65
C GLY A 50 0.94 -11.20 -14.29
N PRO A 51 -0.23 -11.35 -13.63
CA PRO A 51 -1.08 -10.25 -13.19
C PRO A 51 -0.34 -9.18 -12.40
N ILE A 52 -0.66 -7.90 -12.66
CA ILE A 52 -0.10 -6.77 -11.92
C ILE A 52 -1.14 -6.31 -10.89
N ARG A 53 -0.91 -6.65 -9.61
CA ARG A 53 -1.75 -6.26 -8.47
C ARG A 53 -1.06 -5.26 -7.55
N SER A 54 0.22 -5.05 -7.73
CA SER A 54 1.03 -4.04 -7.04
C SER A 54 0.84 -2.68 -7.70
N SER A 55 0.59 -1.65 -6.91
CA SER A 55 0.43 -0.29 -7.46
C SER A 55 1.76 0.24 -7.98
N PRO A 56 1.80 0.85 -9.16
CA PRO A 56 3.03 1.43 -9.71
C PRO A 56 3.52 2.62 -8.86
N LYS A 57 4.82 2.75 -8.76
CA LYS A 57 5.52 3.87 -8.11
C LYS A 57 6.59 4.43 -9.03
N ILE A 58 6.78 5.74 -9.00
CA ILE A 58 7.74 6.44 -9.88
C ILE A 58 8.84 7.08 -9.05
N SER A 59 10.07 6.85 -9.45
CA SER A 59 11.27 7.51 -8.92
C SER A 59 12.37 7.52 -9.98
N GLU A 60 13.19 8.57 -10.01
CA GLU A 60 14.40 8.68 -10.85
C GLU A 60 14.17 8.35 -12.35
N GLY A 61 12.99 8.69 -12.88
CA GLY A 61 12.66 8.43 -14.29
C GLY A 61 12.27 6.97 -14.61
N PHE A 62 12.03 6.17 -13.57
CA PHE A 62 11.55 4.79 -13.68
C PHE A 62 10.20 4.61 -13.03
N VAL A 63 9.39 3.71 -13.56
CA VAL A 63 8.22 3.15 -12.85
C VAL A 63 8.55 1.75 -12.34
N PHE A 64 8.21 1.54 -11.06
CA PHE A 64 8.40 0.26 -10.35
C PHE A 64 7.06 -0.35 -10.01
N PHE A 65 6.91 -1.65 -10.23
CA PHE A 65 5.72 -2.41 -9.87
C PHE A 65 6.05 -3.89 -9.71
N GLY A 66 5.33 -4.56 -8.83
CA GLY A 66 5.40 -6.02 -8.65
C GLY A 66 4.38 -6.73 -9.52
N ALA A 67 4.64 -7.99 -9.87
CA ALA A 67 3.71 -8.84 -10.58
C ALA A 67 3.63 -10.25 -9.96
N ASP A 68 2.57 -10.98 -10.30
CA ASP A 68 2.35 -12.34 -9.79
C ASP A 68 3.32 -13.37 -10.38
N ASP A 69 4.12 -12.99 -11.38
CA ASP A 69 5.23 -13.79 -11.93
C ASP A 69 6.49 -13.84 -11.04
N GLY A 70 6.46 -13.15 -9.91
CA GLY A 70 7.55 -13.16 -8.93
C GLY A 70 8.62 -12.10 -9.12
N PHE A 71 8.37 -11.07 -9.93
CA PHE A 71 9.33 -10.01 -10.17
C PHE A 71 8.81 -8.62 -9.77
N VAL A 72 9.74 -7.76 -9.35
CA VAL A 72 9.54 -6.30 -9.37
C VAL A 72 10.23 -5.76 -10.62
N TYR A 73 9.47 -5.09 -11.45
CA TYR A 73 9.91 -4.49 -12.71
C TYR A 73 10.34 -3.05 -12.51
N ALA A 74 11.42 -2.67 -13.19
CA ALA A 74 11.87 -1.30 -13.36
C ALA A 74 11.81 -0.95 -14.85
N VAL A 75 10.85 -0.10 -15.23
CA VAL A 75 10.66 0.34 -16.62
C VAL A 75 11.05 1.79 -16.73
N ASN A 76 11.98 2.09 -17.63
CA ASN A 76 12.44 3.44 -17.92
C ASN A 76 11.35 4.23 -18.66
N LEU A 77 10.94 5.36 -18.11
CA LEU A 77 9.82 6.15 -18.61
C LEU A 77 10.17 6.96 -19.89
N ALA A 78 11.45 7.22 -20.15
CA ALA A 78 11.88 7.90 -21.37
C ALA A 78 11.97 6.94 -22.57
N SER A 79 12.54 5.75 -22.35
CA SER A 79 12.66 4.73 -23.41
C SER A 79 11.45 3.80 -23.52
N MET A 80 10.57 3.81 -22.50
CA MET A 80 9.40 2.92 -22.38
C MET A 80 9.78 1.42 -22.38
N ARG A 81 11.02 1.12 -21.99
CA ARG A 81 11.57 -0.24 -21.98
C ARG A 81 11.93 -0.69 -20.58
N ARG A 82 11.79 -1.99 -20.32
CA ARG A 82 12.31 -2.61 -19.10
C ARG A 82 13.81 -2.42 -19.02
N GLN A 83 14.28 -1.82 -17.94
CA GLN A 83 15.70 -1.67 -17.64
C GLN A 83 16.24 -2.93 -16.95
N TYR A 84 15.53 -3.39 -15.92
CA TYR A 84 15.83 -4.62 -15.19
C TYR A 84 14.58 -5.12 -14.47
N ARG A 85 14.70 -6.28 -13.83
CA ARG A 85 13.72 -6.81 -12.88
C ARG A 85 14.43 -7.38 -11.67
N ILE A 86 13.80 -7.34 -10.51
CA ILE A 86 14.30 -7.88 -9.24
C ILE A 86 13.56 -9.18 -8.98
N ASP A 87 14.29 -10.26 -8.81
CA ASP A 87 13.71 -11.57 -8.53
C ASP A 87 13.30 -11.66 -7.05
N ALA A 88 12.02 -11.81 -6.81
CA ALA A 88 11.40 -12.03 -5.50
C ALA A 88 11.06 -13.50 -5.26
N GLY A 89 11.21 -14.35 -6.27
CA GLY A 89 10.95 -15.80 -6.22
C GLY A 89 9.49 -16.19 -6.35
N VAL A 90 8.57 -15.42 -5.83
CA VAL A 90 7.11 -15.62 -5.89
C VAL A 90 6.37 -14.29 -6.02
N ALA A 91 5.08 -14.35 -6.29
CA ALA A 91 4.20 -13.20 -6.54
C ALA A 91 4.46 -12.01 -5.61
N VAL A 92 4.57 -10.82 -6.20
CA VAL A 92 4.76 -9.54 -5.51
C VAL A 92 3.51 -8.70 -5.67
N ARG A 93 2.67 -8.66 -4.63
CA ARG A 93 1.45 -7.85 -4.56
C ARG A 93 1.62 -6.60 -3.71
N SER A 94 2.65 -6.59 -2.86
CA SER A 94 3.06 -5.41 -2.11
C SER A 94 3.43 -4.27 -3.05
N THR A 95 2.89 -3.09 -2.81
CA THR A 95 3.33 -1.87 -3.52
C THR A 95 4.73 -1.50 -3.06
N PRO A 96 5.73 -1.34 -3.96
CA PRO A 96 7.07 -0.97 -3.57
C PRO A 96 7.11 0.40 -2.88
N CYS A 97 7.86 0.50 -1.78
CA CYS A 97 8.22 1.77 -1.17
C CYS A 97 9.60 2.18 -1.69
N LEU A 98 9.66 3.38 -2.25
CA LEU A 98 10.87 3.93 -2.84
C LEU A 98 11.44 4.99 -1.89
N THR A 99 12.71 4.87 -1.58
CA THR A 99 13.51 5.90 -0.88
C THR A 99 14.62 6.39 -1.83
N PRO A 100 15.36 7.47 -1.52
CA PRO A 100 16.47 7.89 -2.38
C PRO A 100 17.51 6.79 -2.67
N ASP A 101 17.69 5.83 -1.75
CA ASP A 101 18.78 4.86 -1.82
C ASP A 101 18.34 3.43 -2.13
N ALA A 102 17.04 3.10 -1.96
CA ALA A 102 16.61 1.71 -2.01
C ALA A 102 15.10 1.53 -2.31
N ILE A 103 14.76 0.33 -2.72
CA ILE A 103 13.43 -0.16 -3.03
C ILE A 103 13.09 -1.24 -1.99
N TYR A 104 11.93 -1.11 -1.33
CA TYR A 104 11.48 -2.04 -0.30
C TYR A 104 10.12 -2.63 -0.69
N PHE A 105 9.98 -3.95 -0.60
CA PHE A 105 8.74 -4.64 -0.91
C PHE A 105 8.65 -6.01 -0.23
N GLY A 106 7.44 -6.52 -0.09
CA GLY A 106 7.17 -7.87 0.39
C GLY A 106 6.66 -8.80 -0.71
N ASN A 107 6.70 -10.11 -0.48
CA ASN A 107 6.14 -11.11 -1.40
C ASN A 107 5.12 -12.03 -0.69
N GLU A 108 4.43 -12.85 -1.48
CA GLU A 108 3.40 -13.80 -1.00
C GLU A 108 3.97 -14.93 -0.12
N ASN A 109 5.27 -15.17 -0.15
CA ASN A 109 5.92 -16.20 0.68
C ASN A 109 6.44 -15.66 2.01
N GLY A 110 6.32 -14.32 2.25
CA GLY A 110 6.75 -13.66 3.47
C GLY A 110 8.19 -13.14 3.44
N ASP A 111 8.86 -13.12 2.29
CA ASP A 111 10.13 -12.41 2.18
C ASP A 111 9.86 -10.91 2.07
N PHE A 112 10.55 -10.15 2.89
CA PHE A 112 10.68 -8.72 2.79
C PHE A 112 12.06 -8.39 2.22
N ILE A 113 12.10 -7.64 1.14
CA ILE A 113 13.29 -7.46 0.31
C ILE A 113 13.63 -5.98 0.24
N CYS A 114 14.91 -5.66 0.45
CA CYS A 114 15.51 -4.39 0.13
C CYS A 114 16.47 -4.56 -1.05
N ALA A 115 16.30 -3.77 -2.09
CA ALA A 115 17.17 -3.75 -3.26
C ALA A 115 17.61 -2.33 -3.58
N ASP A 116 18.72 -2.20 -4.30
CA ASP A 116 19.15 -0.91 -4.84
C ASP A 116 18.50 -0.62 -6.22
N TYR A 117 18.73 0.60 -6.73
CA TYR A 117 18.24 1.03 -8.05
C TYR A 117 19.00 0.41 -9.24
N ARG A 118 19.96 -0.50 -8.99
CA ARG A 118 20.57 -1.38 -10.01
C ARG A 118 19.92 -2.76 -10.05
N GLY A 119 18.93 -3.01 -9.15
CA GLY A 119 18.24 -4.27 -9.04
C GLY A 119 18.95 -5.32 -8.18
N GLN A 120 20.00 -4.91 -7.46
CA GLN A 120 20.73 -5.83 -6.58
C GLN A 120 20.09 -5.86 -5.20
N VAL A 121 19.81 -7.07 -4.71
CA VAL A 121 19.27 -7.29 -3.37
C VAL A 121 20.38 -7.00 -2.35
N ARG A 122 20.10 -6.06 -1.43
CA ARG A 122 21.00 -5.70 -0.33
C ARG A 122 20.82 -6.61 0.87
N TRP A 123 19.54 -6.89 1.22
CA TRP A 123 19.20 -7.81 2.30
C TRP A 123 17.78 -8.37 2.11
N ARG A 124 17.53 -9.48 2.80
CA ARG A 124 16.21 -10.12 2.90
C ARG A 124 15.88 -10.39 4.36
N PHE A 125 14.62 -10.20 4.72
CA PHE A 125 14.05 -10.61 5.99
C PHE A 125 12.92 -11.61 5.73
N ARG A 126 12.73 -12.60 6.61
CA ARG A 126 11.69 -13.60 6.46
C ARG A 126 10.64 -13.48 7.55
N ALA A 127 9.40 -13.14 7.19
CA ALA A 127 8.20 -13.32 8.01
C ALA A 127 7.66 -14.75 7.82
N LYS A 128 6.71 -15.16 8.67
CA LYS A 128 6.16 -16.53 8.61
C LYS A 128 5.12 -16.73 7.50
N ARG A 129 4.49 -15.65 7.01
CA ARG A 129 3.45 -15.66 5.96
C ARG A 129 3.56 -14.39 5.11
N ALA A 130 2.72 -14.32 4.07
CA ALA A 130 2.69 -13.26 3.07
C ALA A 130 2.80 -11.84 3.64
N ILE A 131 3.49 -10.98 2.88
CA ILE A 131 3.59 -9.53 3.09
C ILE A 131 3.04 -8.87 1.84
N THR A 132 1.76 -8.50 1.86
CA THR A 132 1.03 -7.90 0.74
C THR A 132 0.83 -6.40 0.89
N ALA A 133 0.89 -5.92 2.14
CA ALA A 133 0.80 -4.50 2.46
C ALA A 133 1.99 -3.72 1.88
N ALA A 134 1.75 -2.47 1.47
CA ALA A 134 2.83 -1.56 1.14
C ALA A 134 3.63 -1.21 2.40
N PRO A 135 4.97 -1.36 2.40
CA PRO A 135 5.77 -0.92 3.54
C PRO A 135 5.86 0.60 3.61
N LEU A 136 6.11 1.10 4.81
CA LEU A 136 6.41 2.49 5.09
C LEU A 136 7.85 2.64 5.56
N VAL A 137 8.62 3.51 4.93
CA VAL A 137 10.01 3.80 5.36
C VAL A 137 10.09 5.25 5.81
N VAL A 138 10.40 5.44 7.08
CA VAL A 138 10.53 6.76 7.70
C VAL A 138 11.69 6.77 8.70
N GLN A 139 12.58 7.78 8.59
CA GLN A 139 13.69 7.98 9.53
C GLN A 139 14.57 6.73 9.71
N GLY A 140 14.87 6.02 8.62
CA GLY A 140 15.73 4.84 8.65
C GLY A 140 15.07 3.57 9.20
N VAL A 141 13.76 3.59 9.45
CA VAL A 141 12.99 2.43 9.91
C VAL A 141 11.96 2.02 8.87
N VAL A 142 11.89 0.73 8.60
CA VAL A 142 10.88 0.11 7.74
C VAL A 142 9.79 -0.49 8.61
N TYR A 143 8.54 -0.07 8.37
CA TYR A 143 7.35 -0.62 9.02
C TYR A 143 6.53 -1.40 8.01
N PHE A 144 6.08 -2.60 8.38
CA PHE A 144 5.15 -3.38 7.57
C PHE A 144 4.35 -4.38 8.43
N THR A 145 3.21 -4.78 7.93
CA THR A 145 2.38 -5.82 8.51
C THR A 145 2.45 -7.10 7.69
N SER A 146 2.21 -8.23 8.33
CA SER A 146 2.18 -9.53 7.66
C SER A 146 0.88 -10.30 7.98
N VAL A 147 0.50 -11.15 7.05
CA VAL A 147 -0.60 -12.12 7.24
C VAL A 147 -0.27 -13.12 8.37
N ASP A 148 0.96 -13.17 8.86
CA ASP A 148 1.31 -13.95 10.05
C ASP A 148 0.80 -13.35 11.38
N GLY A 149 0.19 -12.15 11.34
CA GLY A 149 -0.33 -11.46 12.52
C GLY A 149 0.73 -10.64 13.26
N THR A 150 1.81 -10.30 12.62
CA THR A 150 2.86 -9.50 13.23
C THR A 150 3.02 -8.16 12.51
N PHE A 151 3.13 -7.10 13.30
CA PHE A 151 3.57 -5.80 12.86
C PHE A 151 5.08 -5.68 13.14
N TYR A 152 5.84 -5.38 12.12
CA TYR A 152 7.30 -5.36 12.16
C TYR A 152 7.85 -3.95 12.00
N ALA A 153 8.95 -3.68 12.70
CA ALA A 153 9.86 -2.58 12.39
C ALA A 153 11.28 -3.11 12.22
N LEU A 154 11.89 -2.80 11.09
CA LEU A 154 13.26 -3.18 10.77
C LEU A 154 14.11 -1.94 10.55
N ASP A 155 15.39 -2.04 10.83
CA ASP A 155 16.38 -1.07 10.39
C ASP A 155 16.48 -1.11 8.85
N ALA A 156 16.27 0.03 8.21
CA ALA A 156 16.20 0.12 6.76
C ALA A 156 17.51 -0.23 6.04
N LYS A 157 18.66 -0.03 6.72
CA LYS A 157 19.98 -0.26 6.14
C LYS A 157 20.40 -1.73 6.24
N SER A 158 20.15 -2.36 7.38
CA SER A 158 20.62 -3.71 7.68
C SER A 158 19.55 -4.81 7.55
N GLY A 159 18.26 -4.45 7.60
CA GLY A 159 17.16 -5.41 7.67
C GLY A 159 16.99 -6.07 9.05
N TRP A 160 17.74 -5.61 10.07
CA TRP A 160 17.63 -6.18 11.41
C TRP A 160 16.35 -5.71 12.09
N VAL A 161 15.77 -6.61 12.88
CA VAL A 161 14.54 -6.33 13.62
C VAL A 161 14.82 -5.35 14.75
N ILE A 162 14.15 -4.20 14.71
CA ILE A 162 14.11 -3.25 15.82
C ILE A 162 13.08 -3.74 16.83
N TRP A 163 11.85 -4.02 16.35
CA TRP A 163 10.80 -4.58 17.18
C TRP A 163 9.77 -5.39 16.37
N ARG A 164 8.98 -6.18 17.10
CA ARG A 164 7.82 -6.92 16.62
C ARG A 164 6.67 -6.75 17.60
N TYR A 165 5.49 -6.51 17.07
CA TYR A 165 4.26 -6.49 17.86
C TYR A 165 3.30 -7.57 17.34
N ARG A 166 2.78 -8.42 18.25
CA ARG A 166 1.88 -9.50 17.89
C ARG A 166 0.44 -9.04 17.95
N MET A 167 -0.24 -8.96 16.81
CA MET A 167 -1.69 -8.80 16.68
C MET A 167 -2.39 -10.16 16.81
N LEU A 168 -3.69 -10.18 17.05
CA LEU A 168 -4.44 -11.43 17.23
C LEU A 168 -4.65 -12.19 15.91
N LYS A 169 -4.74 -11.47 14.77
CA LYS A 169 -4.84 -12.05 13.41
C LYS A 169 -3.89 -11.35 12.46
N GLY A 170 -3.84 -11.86 11.22
CA GLY A 170 -3.04 -11.29 10.14
C GLY A 170 -3.49 -9.90 9.72
N SER A 171 -2.61 -9.18 9.04
CA SER A 171 -2.92 -7.87 8.48
C SER A 171 -2.41 -7.76 7.04
N ILE A 172 -3.22 -7.09 6.21
CA ILE A 172 -2.90 -6.63 4.85
C ILE A 172 -2.94 -5.11 4.76
N SER A 173 -3.16 -4.43 5.89
CA SER A 173 -3.21 -2.98 6.00
C SER A 173 -1.80 -2.39 5.95
N SER A 174 -1.57 -1.45 5.07
CA SER A 174 -0.31 -0.70 5.03
C SER A 174 -0.22 0.25 6.22
N PRO A 175 0.91 0.31 6.94
CA PRO A 175 1.03 1.19 8.09
C PRO A 175 1.08 2.67 7.69
N ALA A 176 0.57 3.53 8.58
CA ALA A 176 0.74 4.98 8.53
C ALA A 176 1.47 5.45 9.78
N ARG A 177 2.27 6.52 9.68
CA ARG A 177 3.03 7.08 10.79
C ARG A 177 3.00 8.60 10.78
N VAL A 178 2.81 9.16 11.95
CA VAL A 178 3.04 10.59 12.26
C VAL A 178 3.75 10.65 13.61
N ASP A 179 4.83 11.41 13.68
CA ASP A 179 5.67 11.53 14.87
C ASP A 179 6.05 10.15 15.44
N ASN A 180 5.67 9.89 16.67
CA ASN A 180 5.92 8.63 17.37
C ASN A 180 4.76 7.62 17.31
N TYR A 181 3.70 7.92 16.56
CA TYR A 181 2.54 7.07 16.40
C TYR A 181 2.61 6.29 15.10
N VAL A 182 2.60 4.96 15.15
CA VAL A 182 2.46 4.11 13.97
C VAL A 182 1.16 3.31 14.07
N VAL A 183 0.37 3.36 13.01
CA VAL A 183 -1.01 2.84 12.99
C VAL A 183 -1.17 1.82 11.89
N ALA A 184 -1.88 0.72 12.17
CA ALA A 184 -2.28 -0.27 11.18
C ALA A 184 -3.62 -0.92 11.56
N GLY A 185 -4.38 -1.37 10.55
CA GLY A 185 -5.55 -2.19 10.72
C GLY A 185 -5.20 -3.68 10.77
N SER A 186 -6.10 -4.52 11.29
CA SER A 186 -5.91 -5.96 11.37
C SER A 186 -7.22 -6.73 11.11
N ALA A 187 -7.06 -7.98 10.64
CA ALA A 187 -8.20 -8.88 10.43
C ALA A 187 -8.88 -9.35 11.73
N ASP A 188 -8.32 -9.02 12.89
CA ASP A 188 -8.98 -9.22 14.20
C ASP A 188 -10.03 -8.14 14.50
N GLY A 189 -10.15 -7.12 13.65
CA GLY A 189 -11.10 -6.03 13.82
C GLY A 189 -10.56 -4.85 14.61
N PHE A 190 -9.27 -4.84 14.96
CA PHE A 190 -8.68 -3.69 15.64
C PHE A 190 -7.94 -2.76 14.69
N ILE A 191 -8.00 -1.47 15.00
CA ILE A 191 -7.04 -0.46 14.58
C ILE A 191 -6.03 -0.34 15.73
N TYR A 192 -4.77 -0.65 15.47
CA TYR A 192 -3.69 -0.58 16.44
C TYR A 192 -2.90 0.70 16.26
N CYS A 193 -2.58 1.38 17.36
CA CYS A 193 -1.62 2.46 17.41
C CYS A 193 -0.51 2.11 18.40
N LEU A 194 0.70 2.06 17.91
CA LEU A 194 1.89 1.70 18.67
C LEU A 194 2.85 2.89 18.73
N ASP A 195 3.67 2.93 19.79
CA ASP A 195 4.85 3.78 19.82
C ASP A 195 5.87 3.27 18.80
N ALA A 196 6.26 4.14 17.87
CA ALA A 196 7.11 3.79 16.74
C ALA A 196 8.51 3.30 17.12
N ASN A 197 9.00 3.66 18.30
CA ASN A 197 10.35 3.30 18.77
C ASN A 197 10.36 2.01 19.61
N SER A 198 9.32 1.80 20.42
CA SER A 198 9.31 0.73 21.44
C SER A 198 8.30 -0.38 21.17
N ALA A 199 7.41 -0.23 20.15
CA ALA A 199 6.26 -1.10 19.92
C ALA A 199 5.23 -1.14 21.06
N LYS A 200 5.35 -0.27 22.07
CA LYS A 200 4.36 -0.21 23.14
C LYS A 200 3.00 0.16 22.55
N GLU A 201 1.96 -0.62 22.88
CA GLU A 201 0.59 -0.28 22.52
C GLU A 201 0.20 1.03 23.22
N ILE A 202 -0.11 2.06 22.44
CA ILE A 202 -0.62 3.33 22.96
C ILE A 202 -2.12 3.19 23.13
N TRP A 203 -2.79 2.69 22.09
CA TRP A 203 -4.20 2.34 22.12
C TRP A 203 -4.52 1.35 21.00
N LYS A 204 -5.66 0.69 21.14
CA LYS A 204 -6.33 -0.01 20.06
C LYS A 204 -7.83 0.29 20.08
N TYR A 205 -8.41 0.43 18.92
CA TYR A 205 -9.83 0.66 18.73
C TYR A 205 -10.49 -0.55 18.08
N GLN A 206 -11.57 -1.06 18.68
CA GLN A 206 -12.33 -2.20 18.16
C GLN A 206 -13.36 -1.71 17.15
N ALA A 207 -13.18 -2.06 15.87
CA ALA A 207 -14.19 -1.97 14.83
C ALA A 207 -15.12 -3.19 14.90
N ASN A 208 -16.26 -3.12 14.21
CA ASN A 208 -17.23 -4.23 14.23
C ASN A 208 -16.80 -5.44 13.38
N HIS A 209 -15.88 -5.24 12.44
CA HIS A 209 -15.38 -6.29 11.54
C HIS A 209 -13.89 -6.05 11.22
N GLN A 210 -13.28 -6.96 10.45
CA GLN A 210 -11.87 -6.83 10.05
C GLN A 210 -11.57 -5.47 9.43
N VAL A 211 -10.43 -4.89 9.82
CA VAL A 211 -9.92 -3.61 9.30
C VAL A 211 -8.86 -3.92 8.25
N SER A 212 -9.29 -4.03 7.00
CA SER A 212 -8.42 -4.30 5.84
C SER A 212 -7.99 -3.05 5.09
N GLY A 213 -8.72 -1.96 5.24
CA GLY A 213 -8.31 -0.65 4.73
C GLY A 213 -7.03 -0.16 5.41
N SER A 214 -6.16 0.49 4.65
CA SER A 214 -4.99 1.13 5.22
C SER A 214 -5.37 2.46 5.86
N PRO A 215 -4.84 2.80 7.06
CA PRO A 215 -5.15 4.06 7.71
C PRO A 215 -4.56 5.25 6.97
N ALA A 216 -5.28 6.37 6.99
CA ALA A 216 -4.77 7.68 6.65
C ALA A 216 -4.78 8.57 7.90
N ILE A 217 -3.71 9.36 8.09
CA ILE A 217 -3.59 10.26 9.24
C ILE A 217 -3.60 11.69 8.73
N HIS A 218 -4.47 12.52 9.29
CA HIS A 218 -4.52 13.94 8.99
C HIS A 218 -4.80 14.73 10.26
N LYS A 219 -3.96 15.72 10.55
CA LYS A 219 -3.99 16.44 11.83
C LYS A 219 -3.89 15.42 12.98
N ASP A 220 -4.76 15.48 13.96
CA ASP A 220 -4.83 14.55 15.08
C ASP A 220 -5.87 13.41 14.87
N MET A 221 -6.24 13.10 13.62
CA MET A 221 -7.24 12.08 13.28
C MET A 221 -6.68 10.94 12.45
N VAL A 222 -7.17 9.73 12.70
CA VAL A 222 -6.92 8.50 11.95
C VAL A 222 -8.22 8.07 11.28
N TYR A 223 -8.17 7.87 9.98
CA TYR A 223 -9.29 7.41 9.15
C TYR A 223 -9.00 6.01 8.65
N CYS A 224 -9.91 5.06 8.89
CA CYS A 224 -9.70 3.68 8.51
C CYS A 224 -11.02 3.01 8.13
N GLY A 225 -11.06 2.37 6.96
CA GLY A 225 -12.20 1.60 6.50
C GLY A 225 -12.18 0.16 7.00
N ALA A 226 -13.35 -0.42 7.22
CA ALA A 226 -13.49 -1.81 7.63
C ALA A 226 -14.45 -2.59 6.71
N ALA A 227 -14.41 -3.91 6.83
CA ALA A 227 -15.19 -4.82 5.99
C ALA A 227 -16.69 -4.85 6.33
N ASP A 228 -17.11 -4.20 7.43
CA ASP A 228 -18.52 -3.94 7.74
C ASP A 228 -19.11 -2.76 6.95
N GLY A 229 -18.36 -2.16 6.05
CA GLY A 229 -18.78 -0.97 5.30
C GLY A 229 -18.65 0.33 6.09
N THR A 230 -17.97 0.32 7.24
CA THR A 230 -17.86 1.52 8.07
C THR A 230 -16.51 2.20 7.90
N MET A 231 -16.53 3.50 7.66
CA MET A 231 -15.38 4.39 7.81
C MET A 231 -15.34 4.89 9.25
N TYR A 232 -14.24 4.63 9.92
CA TYR A 232 -13.98 5.08 11.29
C TYR A 232 -13.03 6.26 11.30
N CYS A 233 -13.37 7.29 12.08
CA CYS A 233 -12.47 8.39 12.43
C CYS A 233 -12.22 8.34 13.94
N VAL A 234 -10.95 8.11 14.32
CA VAL A 234 -10.53 8.08 15.73
C VAL A 234 -9.42 9.08 15.99
N GLU A 235 -9.34 9.58 17.22
CA GLU A 235 -8.27 10.51 17.62
C GLU A 235 -6.91 9.79 17.65
N LEU A 236 -5.90 10.37 17.02
CA LEU A 236 -4.56 9.78 16.92
C LEU A 236 -3.92 9.54 18.30
N ARG A 237 -4.11 10.43 19.25
CA ARG A 237 -3.44 10.36 20.56
C ARG A 237 -4.13 9.44 21.55
N THR A 238 -5.45 9.29 21.45
CA THR A 238 -6.26 8.61 22.47
C THR A 238 -6.98 7.36 21.97
N GLY A 239 -7.14 7.20 20.65
CA GLY A 239 -7.94 6.14 20.04
C GLY A 239 -9.46 6.33 20.25
N ARG A 240 -9.90 7.49 20.77
CA ARG A 240 -11.34 7.76 20.97
C ARG A 240 -12.03 7.96 19.63
N LEU A 241 -13.20 7.33 19.48
CA LEU A 241 -14.05 7.53 18.31
C LEU A 241 -14.52 8.99 18.23
N ARG A 242 -14.28 9.62 17.08
CA ARG A 242 -14.84 10.95 16.77
C ARG A 242 -16.14 10.82 16.01
N TRP A 243 -16.12 10.03 14.94
CA TRP A 243 -17.30 9.69 14.17
C TRP A 243 -17.08 8.37 13.42
N LYS A 244 -18.17 7.79 12.97
CA LYS A 244 -18.20 6.68 12.03
C LYS A 244 -19.28 6.92 10.99
N PHE A 245 -19.03 6.46 9.76
CA PHE A 245 -19.95 6.58 8.64
C PHE A 245 -20.11 5.23 7.97
N ALA A 246 -21.36 4.76 7.84
CA ALA A 246 -21.67 3.47 7.23
C ALA A 246 -22.00 3.63 5.75
N THR A 247 -21.50 2.70 4.95
CA THR A 247 -21.83 2.48 3.54
C THR A 247 -22.47 1.10 3.39
N ASP A 248 -23.04 0.80 2.22
CA ASP A 248 -23.70 -0.47 1.95
C ASP A 248 -22.74 -1.60 1.51
N GLY A 249 -21.43 -1.36 1.49
CA GLY A 249 -20.43 -2.34 1.11
C GLY A 249 -19.08 -2.18 1.82
N PRO A 250 -18.23 -3.21 1.86
CA PRO A 250 -16.90 -3.16 2.46
C PRO A 250 -16.05 -1.99 2.01
N ILE A 251 -15.32 -1.36 2.94
CA ILE A 251 -14.33 -0.32 2.67
C ILE A 251 -12.95 -0.91 2.87
N THR A 252 -12.30 -1.28 1.76
CA THR A 252 -10.94 -1.83 1.73
C THR A 252 -9.91 -0.85 1.19
N SER A 253 -10.37 0.29 0.66
CA SER A 253 -9.52 1.33 0.10
C SER A 253 -8.78 2.11 1.20
N THR A 254 -7.62 2.66 0.85
CA THR A 254 -6.94 3.68 1.68
C THR A 254 -7.62 5.03 1.44
N PRO A 255 -8.10 5.73 2.48
CA PRO A 255 -8.70 7.06 2.31
C PRO A 255 -7.65 8.06 1.79
N LEU A 256 -8.07 8.94 0.90
CA LEU A 256 -7.30 10.10 0.46
C LEU A 256 -7.85 11.34 1.16
N ILE A 257 -6.97 12.13 1.77
CA ILE A 257 -7.38 13.39 2.39
C ILE A 257 -6.83 14.54 1.56
N PHE A 258 -7.74 15.42 1.11
CA PHE A 258 -7.40 16.58 0.32
C PHE A 258 -8.32 17.75 0.69
N ASN A 259 -7.75 18.91 1.01
CA ASN A 259 -8.49 20.11 1.42
C ASN A 259 -9.51 19.85 2.55
N ASP A 260 -9.09 19.14 3.60
CA ASP A 260 -9.93 18.77 4.75
C ASP A 260 -11.17 17.94 4.36
N VAL A 261 -11.10 17.20 3.25
CA VAL A 261 -12.11 16.26 2.81
C VAL A 261 -11.49 14.85 2.70
N VAL A 262 -12.16 13.87 3.27
CA VAL A 262 -11.78 12.44 3.22
C VAL A 262 -12.52 11.78 2.06
N TYR A 263 -11.78 11.31 1.06
CA TYR A 263 -12.29 10.60 -0.10
C TYR A 263 -11.99 9.11 0.02
N PHE A 264 -12.97 8.26 -0.19
CA PHE A 264 -12.77 6.80 -0.19
C PHE A 264 -13.81 6.11 -1.08
N GLY A 265 -13.43 4.93 -1.58
CA GLY A 265 -14.33 4.06 -2.32
C GLY A 265 -14.87 2.95 -1.43
N SER A 266 -16.09 2.53 -1.68
CA SER A 266 -16.76 1.39 -1.05
C SER A 266 -17.12 0.33 -2.11
N ALA A 267 -17.23 -0.93 -1.69
CA ALA A 267 -17.67 -2.01 -2.56
C ALA A 267 -19.18 -1.96 -2.91
N ASP A 268 -19.90 -0.97 -2.41
CA ASP A 268 -21.25 -0.60 -2.86
C ASP A 268 -21.26 0.17 -4.19
N HIS A 269 -20.11 0.26 -4.85
CA HIS A 269 -19.89 0.97 -6.13
C HIS A 269 -19.91 2.50 -6.04
N MET A 270 -19.76 3.06 -4.82
CA MET A 270 -19.78 4.51 -4.58
C MET A 270 -18.41 5.04 -4.17
N ILE A 271 -18.19 6.31 -4.49
CA ILE A 271 -17.10 7.13 -3.94
C ILE A 271 -17.72 8.15 -3.00
N TYR A 272 -17.19 8.22 -1.79
CA TYR A 272 -17.65 9.12 -0.74
C TYR A 272 -16.65 10.25 -0.50
N ALA A 273 -17.17 11.41 -0.13
CA ALA A 273 -16.42 12.58 0.29
C ALA A 273 -17.03 13.11 1.59
N LEU A 274 -16.28 13.03 2.68
CA LEU A 274 -16.70 13.47 4.02
C LEU A 274 -15.80 14.59 4.51
N ILE A 275 -16.31 15.50 5.33
CA ILE A 275 -15.51 16.52 6.02
C ILE A 275 -14.59 15.80 7.02
N ALA A 276 -13.29 16.11 6.99
CA ALA A 276 -12.24 15.49 7.81
C ALA A 276 -12.31 15.92 9.27
#